data_21166bebbd0855bebe796e15c289b181
#
_entry.id   21166bebbd0855bebe796e15c289b181
#
_cell.length_a   1.000
_cell.length_b   1.000
_cell.length_c   1.000
_cell.angle_alpha   90.00
_cell.angle_beta   90.00
_cell.angle_gamma   90.00
#
_symmetry.space_group_name_H-M   'P 1'
#
loop_
_entity.id
_entity.type
_entity.pdbx_description
1 polymer ?
#
loop_
_entity_poly.entity_id
_entity_poly.type
_entity_poly.pdbx_seq_one_letter_code
_entity_poly.pdbx_strand_id
1 'polypeptide(L)'
;NIVLVNNNGGGIFSYLPQKRSATKYFERLFGTPTGLNFEYTALLYDFTFKRFDNLTDFKYAELSKMGSHMYEVMTNRDENLHQHQYLYQKLSEIVNVTL
;
A
#
# COMPACT_ATOMS: atom_id res chain seq x y z
N ASN A 1 8.31 -0.96 17.60
CA ASN A 1 8.00 -1.55 16.28
C ASN A 1 7.59 -0.44 15.32
N ILE A 2 8.10 -0.54 14.08
CA ILE A 2 7.66 0.27 12.93
C ILE A 2 6.95 -0.66 11.95
N VAL A 3 5.74 -0.30 11.54
CA VAL A 3 5.04 -0.96 10.44
C VAL A 3 5.03 -0.02 9.25
N LEU A 4 5.69 -0.42 8.18
CA LEU A 4 5.79 0.34 6.94
C LEU A 4 4.89 -0.29 5.89
N VAL A 5 3.86 0.43 5.47
CA VAL A 5 3.03 0.04 4.32
C VAL A 5 3.65 0.61 3.05
N ASN A 6 4.20 -0.25 2.21
CA ASN A 6 4.91 0.14 0.99
C ASN A 6 4.07 -0.14 -0.25
N ASN A 7 3.55 0.92 -0.86
CA ASN A 7 2.81 0.87 -2.11
C ASN A 7 3.65 1.29 -3.34
N ASN A 8 4.95 1.51 -3.15
CA ASN A 8 5.91 1.89 -4.17
C ASN A 8 5.47 3.12 -4.99
N GLY A 9 5.00 4.18 -4.32
CA GLY A 9 4.73 5.45 -5.00
C GLY A 9 3.51 6.23 -4.53
N GLY A 10 3.02 7.10 -5.39
CA GLY A 10 1.91 8.01 -5.13
C GLY A 10 0.54 7.37 -5.35
N GLY A 11 0.07 6.55 -4.42
CA GLY A 11 -1.20 5.80 -4.55
C GLY A 11 -2.44 6.68 -4.72
N ILE A 12 -2.47 7.85 -4.13
CA ILE A 12 -3.60 8.77 -4.23
C ILE A 12 -3.92 9.19 -5.68
N PHE A 13 -2.90 9.30 -6.53
CA PHE A 13 -3.08 9.71 -7.93
C PHE A 13 -3.79 8.64 -8.77
N SER A 14 -3.83 7.39 -8.33
CA SER A 14 -4.56 6.31 -9.01
C SER A 14 -6.08 6.54 -9.03
N TYR A 15 -6.60 7.38 -8.14
CA TYR A 15 -8.02 7.76 -8.08
C TYR A 15 -8.39 8.90 -9.04
N LEU A 16 -7.40 9.55 -9.64
CA LEU A 16 -7.61 10.70 -10.50
C LEU A 16 -7.84 10.28 -11.97
N PRO A 17 -8.54 11.13 -12.76
CA PRO A 17 -8.77 10.88 -14.19
C PRO A 17 -7.50 10.62 -14.99
N GLN A 18 -6.37 11.19 -14.58
CA GLN A 18 -5.07 11.04 -15.23
C GLN A 18 -4.60 9.58 -15.30
N LYS A 19 -5.04 8.72 -14.39
CA LYS A 19 -4.76 7.27 -14.44
C LYS A 19 -5.24 6.66 -15.76
N ARG A 20 -6.36 7.15 -16.30
CA ARG A 20 -6.98 6.67 -17.55
C ARG A 20 -6.54 7.48 -18.76
N SER A 21 -6.46 8.80 -18.64
CA SER A 21 -6.22 9.72 -19.76
C SER A 21 -4.75 9.89 -20.11
N ALA A 22 -3.84 9.66 -19.15
CA ALA A 22 -2.42 9.86 -19.32
C ALA A 22 -1.60 8.57 -19.03
N THR A 23 -2.11 7.41 -19.42
CA THR A 23 -1.53 6.09 -19.12
C THR A 23 -0.04 5.99 -19.44
N LYS A 24 0.38 6.55 -20.57
CA LYS A 24 1.79 6.53 -21.00
C LYS A 24 2.76 7.22 -20.02
N TYR A 25 2.27 8.25 -19.34
CA TYR A 25 3.10 9.09 -18.46
C TYR A 25 2.74 8.93 -16.99
N PHE A 26 1.69 8.20 -16.69
CA PHE A 26 1.12 8.13 -15.35
C PHE A 26 2.14 7.67 -14.31
N GLU A 27 2.80 6.56 -14.53
CA GLU A 27 3.79 6.03 -13.57
C GLU A 27 4.96 6.99 -13.35
N ARG A 28 5.42 7.63 -14.40
CA ARG A 28 6.56 8.56 -14.31
C ARG A 28 6.23 9.85 -13.59
N LEU A 29 5.04 10.43 -13.82
CA LEU A 29 4.70 11.77 -13.36
C LEU A 29 3.79 11.79 -12.13
N PHE A 30 3.01 10.74 -11.91
CA PHE A 30 2.02 10.65 -10.85
C PHE A 30 2.26 9.46 -9.91
N GLY A 31 2.48 8.29 -10.42
CA GLY A 31 2.82 7.10 -9.64
C GLY A 31 4.16 7.23 -8.95
N THR A 32 5.14 7.76 -9.65
CA THR A 32 6.49 8.06 -9.14
C THR A 32 7.06 6.94 -8.26
N PRO A 33 7.18 5.70 -8.79
CA PRO A 33 7.68 4.59 -8.00
C PRO A 33 9.10 4.88 -7.51
N THR A 34 9.35 4.65 -6.24
CA THR A 34 10.64 4.94 -5.61
C THR A 34 11.66 3.84 -5.81
N GLY A 35 11.22 2.58 -5.88
CA GLY A 35 12.08 1.40 -5.96
C GLY A 35 13.00 1.22 -4.75
N LEU A 36 12.72 1.89 -3.64
CA LEU A 36 13.56 1.84 -2.44
C LEU A 36 13.46 0.48 -1.73
N ASN A 37 14.61 -0.01 -1.28
CA ASN A 37 14.67 -1.15 -0.39
C ASN A 37 14.87 -0.68 1.05
N PHE A 38 13.81 -0.73 1.85
CA PHE A 38 13.80 -0.23 3.23
C PHE A 38 14.55 -1.14 4.21
N GLU A 39 14.96 -2.33 3.80
CA GLU A 39 15.86 -3.17 4.59
C GLU A 39 17.16 -2.45 4.92
N TYR A 40 17.71 -1.67 4.00
CA TYR A 40 18.90 -0.86 4.24
C TYR A 40 18.67 0.22 5.29
N THR A 41 17.48 0.79 5.34
CA THR A 41 17.12 1.75 6.40
C THR A 41 17.05 1.06 7.77
N ALA A 42 16.48 -0.12 7.83
CA ALA A 42 16.44 -0.91 9.07
C ALA A 42 17.86 -1.25 9.57
N LEU A 43 18.73 -1.69 8.66
CA LEU A 43 20.14 -1.99 8.99
C LEU A 43 20.87 -0.75 9.48
N LEU A 44 20.65 0.41 8.87
CA LEU A 44 21.32 1.66 9.26
C LEU A 44 21.01 2.06 10.71
N TYR A 45 19.80 1.77 11.18
CA TYR A 45 19.35 2.11 12.53
C TYR A 45 19.28 0.92 13.50
N ASP A 46 19.91 -0.20 13.13
CA ASP A 46 19.97 -1.43 13.96
C ASP A 46 18.57 -2.00 14.30
N PHE A 47 17.66 -1.96 13.33
CA PHE A 47 16.36 -2.61 13.42
C PHE A 47 16.41 -4.03 12.83
N THR A 48 15.75 -4.98 13.47
CA THR A 48 15.44 -6.26 12.84
C THR A 48 14.35 -6.05 11.78
N PHE A 49 14.63 -6.46 10.54
CA PHE A 49 13.73 -6.25 9.40
C PHE A 49 13.00 -7.53 9.02
N LYS A 50 11.71 -7.39 8.72
CA LYS A 50 10.91 -8.45 8.11
C LYS A 50 9.95 -7.87 7.08
N ARG A 51 9.94 -8.47 5.87
CA ARG A 51 9.03 -8.11 4.79
C ARG A 51 7.91 -9.12 4.67
N PHE A 52 6.71 -8.63 4.39
CA PHE A 52 5.52 -9.39 4.06
C PHE A 52 5.05 -8.98 2.66
N ASP A 53 4.88 -9.95 1.76
CA ASP A 53 4.49 -9.69 0.39
C ASP A 53 3.01 -9.38 0.24
N ASN A 54 2.23 -9.59 1.30
CA ASN A 54 0.81 -9.30 1.34
C ASN A 54 0.32 -9.02 2.77
N LEU A 55 -0.86 -8.42 2.86
CA LEU A 55 -1.47 -8.06 4.14
C LEU A 55 -1.92 -9.29 4.95
N THR A 56 -2.29 -10.38 4.27
CA THR A 56 -2.78 -11.60 4.95
C THR A 56 -1.68 -12.21 5.82
N ASP A 57 -0.49 -12.35 5.27
CA ASP A 57 0.66 -12.90 6.00
C ASP A 57 1.05 -12.01 7.19
N PHE A 58 0.97 -10.69 7.02
CA PHE A 58 1.18 -9.75 8.13
C PHE A 58 0.12 -9.88 9.22
N LYS A 59 -1.15 -10.02 8.85
CA LYS A 59 -2.27 -10.12 9.80
C LYS A 59 -2.12 -11.29 10.78
N TYR A 60 -1.52 -12.39 10.32
CA TYR A 60 -1.29 -13.58 11.15
C TYR A 60 0.10 -13.64 11.77
N ALA A 61 0.94 -12.64 11.53
CA ALA A 61 2.27 -12.58 12.10
C ALA A 61 2.22 -12.19 13.59
N GLU A 62 3.05 -12.86 14.38
CA GLU A 62 3.32 -12.43 15.75
C GLU A 62 4.39 -11.35 15.72
N LEU A 63 4.03 -10.14 16.19
CA LEU A 63 4.98 -9.05 16.29
C LEU A 63 5.80 -9.17 17.57
N SER A 64 7.11 -8.92 17.47
CA SER A 64 7.98 -8.94 18.64
C SER A 64 7.58 -7.87 19.65
N LYS A 65 7.64 -8.23 20.93
CA LYS A 65 7.42 -7.31 22.05
C LYS A 65 8.73 -6.70 22.57
N MET A 66 9.86 -7.19 22.09
CA MET A 66 11.20 -6.77 22.56
C MET A 66 12.08 -6.37 21.38
N GLY A 67 12.94 -5.38 21.61
CA GLY A 67 13.86 -4.86 20.63
C GLY A 67 13.23 -3.92 19.61
N SER A 68 14.04 -3.50 18.63
CA SER A 68 13.64 -2.59 17.56
C SER A 68 13.38 -3.38 16.29
N HIS A 69 12.14 -3.33 15.80
CA HIS A 69 11.71 -4.08 14.62
C HIS A 69 11.05 -3.18 13.59
N MET A 70 11.36 -3.44 12.33
CA MET A 70 10.69 -2.84 11.18
C MET A 70 10.01 -3.94 10.36
N TYR A 71 8.70 -3.83 10.22
CA TYR A 71 7.85 -4.73 9.44
C TYR A 71 7.36 -4.01 8.20
N GLU A 72 7.83 -4.44 7.03
CA GLU A 72 7.37 -3.89 5.75
C GLU A 72 6.26 -4.76 5.17
N VAL A 73 5.13 -4.13 4.84
CA VAL A 73 4.01 -4.79 4.16
C VAL A 73 3.93 -4.23 2.75
N MET A 74 4.15 -5.10 1.77
CA MET A 74 4.02 -4.73 0.36
C MET A 74 2.55 -4.67 -0.03
N THR A 75 2.16 -3.61 -0.73
CA THR A 75 0.82 -3.43 -1.26
C THR A 75 0.86 -3.03 -2.74
N ASN A 76 -0.24 -3.25 -3.43
CA ASN A 76 -0.38 -2.93 -4.85
C ASN A 76 -1.39 -1.79 -5.02
N ARG A 77 -0.99 -0.73 -5.74
CA ARG A 77 -1.83 0.47 -5.95
C ARG A 77 -3.07 0.20 -6.79
N ASP A 78 -2.96 -0.64 -7.79
CA ASP A 78 -4.08 -0.97 -8.68
C ASP A 78 -5.10 -1.88 -7.96
N GLU A 79 -4.62 -2.84 -7.21
CA GLU A 79 -5.46 -3.71 -6.38
C GLU A 79 -6.21 -2.92 -5.32
N ASN A 80 -5.53 -2.00 -4.64
CA ASN A 80 -6.14 -1.08 -3.68
C ASN A 80 -7.23 -0.21 -4.33
N LEU A 81 -6.97 0.33 -5.53
CA LEU A 81 -7.96 1.09 -6.28
C LEU A 81 -9.21 0.26 -6.59
N HIS A 82 -9.04 -0.97 -7.08
CA HIS A 82 -10.16 -1.87 -7.40
C HIS A 82 -10.98 -2.21 -6.16
N GLN A 83 -10.34 -2.47 -5.02
CA GLN A 83 -11.03 -2.74 -3.76
C GLN A 83 -11.87 -1.54 -3.30
N HIS A 84 -11.33 -0.34 -3.38
CA HIS A 84 -12.06 0.89 -3.06
C HIS A 84 -13.25 1.12 -3.99
N GLN A 85 -13.08 0.93 -5.31
CA GLN A 85 -14.16 1.05 -6.28
C GLN A 85 -15.29 0.06 -6.00
N TYR A 86 -14.93 -1.19 -5.70
CA TYR A 86 -15.91 -2.21 -5.31
C TYR A 86 -16.66 -1.83 -4.04
N LEU A 87 -15.96 -1.34 -3.02
CA LEU A 87 -16.58 -0.89 -1.77
C LEU A 87 -17.54 0.28 -2.01
N TYR A 88 -17.15 1.28 -2.77
CA TYR A 88 -18.01 2.41 -3.10
C TYR A 88 -19.27 1.99 -3.87
N GLN A 89 -19.13 1.05 -4.82
CA GLN A 89 -20.26 0.50 -5.52
C GLN A 89 -21.23 -0.17 -4.55
N LYS A 90 -20.75 -1.02 -3.65
CA LYS A 90 -21.57 -1.70 -2.65
C LYS A 90 -22.27 -0.74 -1.70
N LEU A 91 -21.58 0.28 -1.23
CA LEU A 91 -22.17 1.30 -0.37
C LEU A 91 -23.27 2.10 -1.13
N SER A 92 -23.04 2.43 -2.40
CA SER A 92 -24.03 3.11 -3.23
C SER A 92 -25.29 2.28 -3.43
N GLU A 93 -25.15 0.98 -3.67
CA GLU A 93 -26.29 0.05 -3.78
C GLU A 93 -27.12 0.03 -2.48
N ILE A 94 -26.49 -0.02 -1.32
CA ILE A 94 -27.15 -0.01 -0.01
C ILE A 94 -27.88 1.32 0.23
N VAL A 95 -27.22 2.44 -0.02
CA VAL A 95 -27.82 3.78 0.17
C VAL A 95 -29.03 3.96 -0.75
N ASN A 96 -28.96 3.56 -2.01
CA ASN A 96 -30.07 3.68 -2.96
C ASN A 96 -31.26 2.80 -2.59
N VAL A 97 -31.03 1.65 -1.95
CA VAL A 97 -32.13 0.78 -1.43
C VAL A 97 -32.75 1.36 -0.17
N THR A 98 -31.98 2.10 0.66
CA THR A 98 -32.44 2.66 1.93
C THR A 98 -33.23 3.99 1.73
N LEU A 99 -32.97 4.67 0.65
CA LEU A 99 -33.67 5.91 0.27
C LEU A 99 -34.93 5.63 -0.54
#